data_1a7ba11e63f79122f397df9182ae07ff
#
_entry.id   1a7ba11e63f79122f397df9182ae07ff
#
_cell.length_a   1.000
_cell.length_b   1.000
_cell.length_c   1.000
_cell.angle_alpha   90.00
_cell.angle_beta   90.00
_cell.angle_gamma   90.00
#
_symmetry.space_group_name_H-M   'P 1'
#
loop_
_entity.id
_entity.type
_entity.pdbx_description
1 polymer ?
#
loop_
_entity_poly.entity_id
_entity_poly.type
_entity_poly.pdbx_seq_one_letter_code
_entity_poly.pdbx_strand_id
1 'polypeptide(L)'
;MSYLVLGDGGHAEKVAGKCAPDKSLYEWKFNKEVDTKMEKRCKDHGIDYYQTNPNPKGKDEMGLSKRAELANAHWKKQGKPKALFISYHANAYYEKDKNGKTKVEFNSARGTETFIASNASTNSKNAAKYIQDEIVKTMKSLDKEAKDRKVKTENWTVIYRAQMPSILIEYGFYTNKADIKILKNNVDDLVEATMKGVCKYFGITYKAPKKDSKPSTSKPSTSKETTYYRVVTNSYIDRKLADKEVSELKKLGISAFLDAFKKDNKTYLRVVAGSYTDRKNADVQLVALKKKGYDPFIAIYKK
;
A
#
# COMPACT_ATOMS: atom_id res chain seq x y z
N MET A 1 22.95 -17.15 -1.91
CA MET A 1 22.91 -15.85 -2.63
C MET A 1 21.98 -14.95 -1.90
N SER A 2 22.38 -13.72 -1.59
CA SER A 2 21.49 -12.70 -1.03
C SER A 2 20.80 -11.92 -2.15
N TYR A 3 19.54 -11.59 -1.95
CA TYR A 3 18.75 -10.75 -2.84
C TYR A 3 18.42 -9.44 -2.13
N LEU A 4 18.35 -8.33 -2.87
CA LEU A 4 18.05 -7.03 -2.31
C LEU A 4 17.04 -6.29 -3.20
N VAL A 5 15.98 -5.78 -2.59
CA VAL A 5 15.10 -4.78 -3.20
C VAL A 5 15.37 -3.43 -2.57
N LEU A 6 15.56 -2.41 -3.42
CA LEU A 6 15.68 -1.02 -3.00
C LEU A 6 14.38 -0.32 -3.41
N GLY A 7 13.50 -0.11 -2.42
CA GLY A 7 12.20 0.51 -2.61
C GLY A 7 12.29 2.03 -2.54
N ASP A 8 11.56 2.69 -3.42
CA ASP A 8 11.51 4.15 -3.53
C ASP A 8 10.06 4.62 -3.62
N GLY A 9 9.44 4.87 -2.47
CA GLY A 9 8.11 5.49 -2.43
C GLY A 9 8.17 6.91 -2.94
N GLY A 10 7.60 7.18 -4.13
CA GLY A 10 7.64 8.49 -4.77
C GLY A 10 6.95 9.57 -3.95
N HIS A 11 7.44 10.79 -4.08
CA HIS A 11 6.92 12.01 -3.47
C HIS A 11 6.95 12.09 -1.94
N ALA A 12 6.67 13.28 -1.43
CA ALA A 12 6.53 13.57 -0.02
C ALA A 12 5.25 14.39 0.23
N GLU A 13 4.82 14.54 1.49
CA GLU A 13 3.52 15.12 1.85
C GLU A 13 3.35 16.57 1.38
N LYS A 14 4.42 17.37 1.42
CA LYS A 14 4.36 18.79 1.05
C LYS A 14 4.42 19.05 -0.46
N VAL A 15 4.48 18.01 -1.29
CA VAL A 15 4.48 18.18 -2.75
C VAL A 15 3.07 18.51 -3.23
N ALA A 16 2.89 19.74 -3.68
CA ALA A 16 1.60 20.22 -4.17
C ALA A 16 1.15 19.48 -5.43
N GLY A 17 -0.17 19.29 -5.60
CA GLY A 17 -0.77 18.76 -6.81
C GLY A 17 -0.64 17.25 -7.03
N LYS A 18 0.06 16.52 -6.14
CA LYS A 18 0.21 15.08 -6.21
C LYS A 18 -0.91 14.35 -5.49
N CYS A 19 -2.15 14.62 -5.93
CA CYS A 19 -3.37 14.02 -5.37
C CYS A 19 -4.51 14.00 -6.40
N ALA A 20 -5.52 13.17 -6.11
CA ALA A 20 -6.75 13.14 -6.88
C ALA A 20 -7.43 14.52 -6.90
N PRO A 21 -8.20 14.87 -7.95
CA PRO A 21 -8.91 16.15 -8.05
C PRO A 21 -9.80 16.46 -6.83
N ASP A 22 -10.44 15.45 -6.25
CA ASP A 22 -11.27 15.54 -5.04
C ASP A 22 -10.49 15.30 -3.74
N LYS A 23 -9.16 15.20 -3.80
CA LYS A 23 -8.25 14.90 -2.68
C LYS A 23 -8.55 13.56 -1.98
N SER A 24 -9.28 12.66 -2.61
CA SER A 24 -9.62 11.34 -2.05
C SER A 24 -8.43 10.38 -2.00
N LEU A 25 -7.35 10.65 -2.74
CA LEU A 25 -6.09 9.92 -2.74
C LEU A 25 -4.93 10.92 -2.85
N TYR A 26 -3.92 10.77 -1.99
CA TYR A 26 -2.64 11.46 -2.06
C TYR A 26 -1.58 10.47 -2.53
N GLU A 27 -0.86 10.82 -3.60
CA GLU A 27 0.10 9.93 -4.25
C GLU A 27 1.20 9.48 -3.29
N TRP A 28 1.82 10.39 -2.54
CA TRP A 28 2.89 10.06 -1.57
C TRP A 28 2.42 9.02 -0.52
N LYS A 29 1.17 9.12 -0.09
CA LYS A 29 0.61 8.21 0.92
C LYS A 29 0.40 6.81 0.37
N PHE A 30 -0.14 6.71 -0.84
CA PHE A 30 -0.28 5.45 -1.57
C PHE A 30 1.10 4.82 -1.82
N ASN A 31 2.06 5.58 -2.37
CA ASN A 31 3.41 5.11 -2.66
C ASN A 31 4.12 4.59 -1.41
N LYS A 32 3.99 5.32 -0.28
CA LYS A 32 4.56 4.90 1.01
C LYS A 32 3.90 3.64 1.55
N GLU A 33 2.59 3.48 1.38
CA GLU A 33 1.89 2.27 1.78
C GLU A 33 2.37 1.05 1.00
N VAL A 34 2.49 1.18 -0.33
CA VAL A 34 3.04 0.13 -1.20
C VAL A 34 4.46 -0.23 -0.78
N ASP A 35 5.35 0.75 -0.62
CA ASP A 35 6.75 0.56 -0.24
C ASP A 35 6.88 -0.18 1.10
N THR A 36 6.09 0.21 2.11
CA THR A 36 6.08 -0.44 3.43
C THR A 36 5.57 -1.88 3.37
N LYS A 37 4.54 -2.15 2.57
CA LYS A 37 4.00 -3.50 2.39
C LYS A 37 4.97 -4.39 1.59
N MET A 38 5.65 -3.83 0.58
CA MET A 38 6.69 -4.53 -0.17
C MET A 38 7.87 -4.93 0.71
N GLU A 39 8.32 -4.07 1.64
CA GLU A 39 9.34 -4.43 2.64
C GLU A 39 8.94 -5.68 3.43
N LYS A 40 7.72 -5.71 3.96
CA LYS A 40 7.20 -6.87 4.69
C LYS A 40 7.21 -8.13 3.80
N ARG A 41 6.73 -8.01 2.57
CA ARG A 41 6.64 -9.14 1.64
C ARG A 41 8.02 -9.64 1.18
N CYS A 42 8.97 -8.73 0.95
CA CYS A 42 10.36 -9.11 0.69
C CYS A 42 10.95 -9.91 1.85
N LYS A 43 10.74 -9.47 3.08
CA LYS A 43 11.18 -10.18 4.30
C LYS A 43 10.59 -11.59 4.40
N ASP A 44 9.30 -11.78 4.09
CA ASP A 44 8.65 -13.10 4.06
C ASP A 44 9.29 -14.07 3.05
N HIS A 45 9.96 -13.53 2.03
CA HIS A 45 10.67 -14.28 0.98
C HIS A 45 12.18 -14.38 1.19
N GLY A 46 12.71 -13.85 2.30
CA GLY A 46 14.15 -13.82 2.57
C GLY A 46 14.91 -12.88 1.65
N ILE A 47 14.26 -11.80 1.21
CA ILE A 47 14.86 -10.74 0.39
C ILE A 47 15.11 -9.55 1.30
N ASP A 48 16.34 -9.04 1.32
CA ASP A 48 16.68 -7.82 2.04
C ASP A 48 15.98 -6.62 1.39
N TYR A 49 15.65 -5.62 2.20
CA TYR A 49 14.94 -4.43 1.73
C TYR A 49 15.56 -3.15 2.26
N TYR A 50 15.61 -2.12 1.43
CA TYR A 50 16.06 -0.78 1.82
C TYR A 50 15.12 0.28 1.23
N GLN A 51 14.58 1.16 2.07
CA GLN A 51 13.75 2.29 1.64
C GLN A 51 14.60 3.53 1.41
N THR A 52 14.55 4.12 0.22
CA THR A 52 15.26 5.38 -0.07
C THR A 52 14.53 6.60 0.48
N ASN A 53 13.21 6.52 0.64
CA ASN A 53 12.34 7.57 1.17
C ASN A 53 11.46 7.06 2.34
N PRO A 54 12.05 6.71 3.49
CA PRO A 54 11.32 6.02 4.56
C PRO A 54 10.31 6.91 5.30
N ASN A 55 10.50 8.24 5.33
CA ASN A 55 9.72 9.17 6.14
C ASN A 55 9.22 10.38 5.33
N PRO A 56 8.31 10.20 4.34
CA PRO A 56 7.83 11.29 3.49
C PRO A 56 6.81 12.22 4.18
N LYS A 57 6.21 11.80 5.32
CA LYS A 57 5.21 12.58 6.05
C LYS A 57 5.82 13.85 6.65
N GLY A 58 5.17 15.00 6.43
CA GLY A 58 5.62 16.30 6.92
C GLY A 58 6.92 16.81 6.26
N LYS A 59 7.35 16.21 5.17
CA LYS A 59 8.61 16.53 4.48
C LYS A 59 8.36 17.18 3.12
N ASP A 60 9.37 17.93 2.68
CA ASP A 60 9.52 18.39 1.32
C ASP A 60 10.05 17.24 0.42
N GLU A 61 9.98 17.42 -0.90
CA GLU A 61 10.45 16.41 -1.86
C GLU A 61 11.95 16.14 -1.67
N MET A 62 12.31 14.91 -1.46
CA MET A 62 13.71 14.49 -1.55
C MET A 62 14.12 14.46 -3.03
N GLY A 63 15.18 15.17 -3.41
CA GLY A 63 15.65 15.25 -4.78
C GLY A 63 15.87 13.88 -5.42
N LEU A 64 15.44 13.72 -6.67
CA LEU A 64 15.47 12.43 -7.40
C LEU A 64 16.88 11.83 -7.47
N SER A 65 17.91 12.68 -7.71
CA SER A 65 19.31 12.23 -7.68
C SER A 65 19.71 11.68 -6.33
N LYS A 66 19.27 12.33 -5.23
CA LYS A 66 19.60 11.89 -3.87
C LYS A 66 19.01 10.51 -3.56
N ARG A 67 17.80 10.22 -4.01
CA ARG A 67 17.18 8.90 -3.85
C ARG A 67 17.96 7.80 -4.58
N ALA A 68 18.39 8.06 -5.83
CA ALA A 68 19.26 7.16 -6.58
C ALA A 68 20.65 6.97 -5.91
N GLU A 69 21.25 8.04 -5.40
CA GLU A 69 22.52 7.97 -4.66
C GLU A 69 22.42 7.11 -3.40
N LEU A 70 21.36 7.27 -2.61
CA LEU A 70 21.11 6.45 -1.41
C LEU A 70 21.00 4.97 -1.77
N ALA A 71 20.24 4.64 -2.84
CA ALA A 71 20.13 3.27 -3.33
C ALA A 71 21.49 2.71 -3.76
N ASN A 72 22.24 3.47 -4.57
CA ASN A 72 23.57 3.07 -5.04
C ASN A 72 24.56 2.85 -3.89
N ALA A 73 24.56 3.75 -2.91
CA ALA A 73 25.44 3.66 -1.74
C ALA A 73 25.10 2.42 -0.88
N HIS A 74 23.80 2.19 -0.63
CA HIS A 74 23.37 1.02 0.12
C HIS A 74 23.72 -0.29 -0.60
N TRP A 75 23.44 -0.39 -1.90
CA TRP A 75 23.79 -1.55 -2.71
C TRP A 75 25.29 -1.86 -2.71
N LYS A 76 26.14 -0.81 -2.84
CA LYS A 76 27.61 -0.97 -2.73
C LYS A 76 28.03 -1.47 -1.35
N LYS A 77 27.48 -0.86 -0.28
CA LYS A 77 27.75 -1.27 1.11
C LYS A 77 27.42 -2.73 1.37
N GLN A 78 26.37 -3.26 0.72
CA GLN A 78 25.98 -4.68 0.83
C GLN A 78 26.79 -5.63 -0.08
N GLY A 79 27.88 -5.16 -0.69
CA GLY A 79 28.73 -5.98 -1.57
C GLY A 79 28.11 -6.26 -2.95
N LYS A 80 27.19 -5.41 -3.40
CA LYS A 80 26.51 -5.49 -4.72
C LYS A 80 25.81 -6.83 -4.97
N PRO A 81 24.92 -7.28 -4.09
CA PRO A 81 24.15 -8.50 -4.31
C PRO A 81 23.27 -8.38 -5.57
N LYS A 82 22.64 -9.51 -6.00
CA LYS A 82 21.61 -9.46 -7.01
C LYS A 82 20.45 -8.60 -6.51
N ALA A 83 20.18 -7.48 -7.18
CA ALA A 83 19.28 -6.45 -6.67
C ALA A 83 18.29 -5.96 -7.73
N LEU A 84 17.22 -5.29 -7.26
CA LEU A 84 16.27 -4.56 -8.07
C LEU A 84 15.86 -3.27 -7.35
N PHE A 85 16.04 -2.12 -8.02
CA PHE A 85 15.49 -0.85 -7.58
C PHE A 85 14.07 -0.70 -8.16
N ILE A 86 13.10 -0.37 -7.30
CA ILE A 86 11.70 -0.19 -7.69
C ILE A 86 11.20 1.15 -7.14
N SER A 87 10.86 2.08 -8.04
CA SER A 87 10.18 3.31 -7.67
C SER A 87 8.66 3.13 -7.82
N TYR A 88 7.90 3.41 -6.76
CA TYR A 88 6.45 3.21 -6.69
C TYR A 88 5.73 4.55 -6.83
N HIS A 89 4.81 4.61 -7.80
CA HIS A 89 4.04 5.80 -8.15
C HIS A 89 2.58 5.48 -8.49
N ALA A 90 1.75 6.51 -8.45
CA ALA A 90 0.44 6.53 -9.08
C ALA A 90 0.39 7.69 -10.06
N ASN A 91 -0.08 7.43 -11.26
CA ASN A 91 -0.03 8.33 -12.40
C ASN A 91 -1.10 9.42 -12.36
N ALA A 92 -0.90 10.46 -13.13
CA ALA A 92 -1.88 11.49 -13.44
C ALA A 92 -1.82 11.90 -14.91
N TYR A 93 -2.97 12.25 -15.44
CA TYR A 93 -3.07 12.95 -16.70
C TYR A 93 -3.99 14.15 -16.52
N TYR A 94 -3.55 15.31 -17.00
CA TYR A 94 -4.35 16.52 -16.96
C TYR A 94 -4.45 17.12 -18.34
N GLU A 95 -5.70 17.33 -18.78
CA GLU A 95 -5.98 18.06 -20.00
C GLU A 95 -5.67 19.55 -19.81
N LYS A 96 -5.43 20.24 -20.91
CA LYS A 96 -5.33 21.69 -20.93
C LYS A 96 -6.59 22.28 -21.56
N ASP A 97 -7.04 23.41 -21.05
CA ASP A 97 -8.11 24.16 -21.67
C ASP A 97 -7.60 24.91 -22.94
N LYS A 98 -8.50 25.60 -23.62
CA LYS A 98 -8.19 26.40 -24.84
C LYS A 98 -7.13 27.50 -24.62
N ASN A 99 -6.87 27.87 -23.36
CA ASN A 99 -5.90 28.88 -22.98
C ASN A 99 -4.58 28.23 -22.45
N GLY A 100 -4.44 26.90 -22.55
CA GLY A 100 -3.27 26.16 -22.07
C GLY A 100 -3.26 25.93 -20.55
N LYS A 101 -4.29 26.31 -19.80
CA LYS A 101 -4.38 26.11 -18.36
C LYS A 101 -4.74 24.66 -18.03
N THR A 102 -4.05 24.06 -17.09
CA THR A 102 -4.29 22.69 -16.62
C THR A 102 -5.67 22.57 -15.96
N LYS A 103 -6.48 21.64 -16.44
CA LYS A 103 -7.76 21.27 -15.83
C LYS A 103 -7.52 20.21 -14.75
N VAL A 104 -7.78 20.56 -13.49
CA VAL A 104 -7.67 19.63 -12.36
C VAL A 104 -9.00 18.93 -12.17
N GLU A 105 -9.30 17.96 -13.03
CA GLU A 105 -10.56 17.20 -13.05
C GLU A 105 -10.31 15.72 -13.33
N PHE A 106 -11.32 14.89 -13.07
CA PHE A 106 -11.28 13.49 -13.47
C PHE A 106 -11.42 13.36 -14.97
N ASN A 107 -10.72 12.38 -15.55
CA ASN A 107 -10.71 12.13 -16.98
C ASN A 107 -10.67 10.62 -17.31
N SER A 108 -10.63 10.31 -18.61
CA SER A 108 -10.66 8.93 -19.11
C SER A 108 -9.32 8.21 -19.12
N ALA A 109 -8.19 8.91 -18.91
CA ALA A 109 -6.88 8.29 -18.86
C ALA A 109 -6.79 7.31 -17.70
N ARG A 110 -6.45 6.04 -17.97
CA ARG A 110 -6.41 4.98 -16.96
C ARG A 110 -5.47 3.83 -17.34
N GLY A 111 -5.17 3.00 -16.34
CA GLY A 111 -4.40 1.77 -16.50
C GLY A 111 -3.01 1.85 -15.88
N THR A 112 -2.30 0.71 -15.89
CA THR A 112 -0.97 0.58 -15.31
C THR A 112 0.11 0.57 -16.38
N GLU A 113 1.28 1.12 -16.06
CA GLU A 113 2.47 1.12 -16.89
C GLU A 113 3.73 1.02 -16.05
N THR A 114 4.77 0.41 -16.61
CA THR A 114 6.08 0.31 -15.96
C THR A 114 7.13 0.97 -16.84
N PHE A 115 8.00 1.77 -16.24
CA PHE A 115 9.05 2.47 -16.95
C PHE A 115 10.42 1.87 -16.69
N ILE A 116 11.24 1.83 -17.75
CA ILE A 116 12.67 1.56 -17.74
C ILE A 116 13.41 2.76 -18.36
N ALA A 117 14.66 2.96 -17.97
CA ALA A 117 15.49 3.99 -18.58
C ALA A 117 16.01 3.53 -19.98
N SER A 118 16.47 4.48 -20.81
CA SER A 118 17.06 4.17 -22.13
C SER A 118 18.33 3.31 -22.02
N ASN A 119 19.07 3.43 -20.90
CA ASN A 119 20.26 2.64 -20.57
C ASN A 119 19.93 1.33 -19.81
N ALA A 120 18.66 0.93 -19.77
CA ALA A 120 18.20 -0.22 -18.98
C ALA A 120 18.86 -1.52 -19.46
N SER A 121 19.38 -2.27 -18.50
CA SER A 121 19.93 -3.61 -18.71
C SER A 121 18.84 -4.61 -19.11
N THR A 122 19.23 -5.76 -19.66
CA THR A 122 18.31 -6.88 -19.90
C THR A 122 17.59 -7.30 -18.61
N ASN A 123 18.26 -7.23 -17.46
CA ASN A 123 17.67 -7.51 -16.17
C ASN A 123 16.56 -6.51 -15.80
N SER A 124 16.74 -5.22 -16.06
CA SER A 124 15.68 -4.21 -15.89
C SER A 124 14.47 -4.50 -16.78
N LYS A 125 14.72 -4.84 -18.06
CA LYS A 125 13.66 -5.18 -19.03
C LYS A 125 12.86 -6.40 -18.58
N ASN A 126 13.54 -7.46 -18.12
CA ASN A 126 12.89 -8.67 -17.61
C ASN A 126 12.08 -8.39 -16.34
N ALA A 127 12.65 -7.64 -15.38
CA ALA A 127 11.94 -7.26 -14.16
C ALA A 127 10.67 -6.44 -14.47
N ALA A 128 10.79 -5.44 -15.35
CA ALA A 128 9.67 -4.62 -15.78
C ALA A 128 8.56 -5.47 -16.42
N LYS A 129 8.93 -6.38 -17.32
CA LYS A 129 7.97 -7.28 -17.97
C LYS A 129 7.25 -8.18 -16.96
N TYR A 130 7.98 -8.86 -16.09
CA TYR A 130 7.38 -9.79 -15.14
C TYR A 130 6.44 -9.08 -14.17
N ILE A 131 6.83 -7.89 -13.69
CA ILE A 131 6.02 -7.10 -12.76
C ILE A 131 4.80 -6.51 -13.46
N GLN A 132 4.95 -5.93 -14.66
CA GLN A 132 3.84 -5.40 -15.45
C GLN A 132 2.79 -6.48 -15.74
N ASP A 133 3.22 -7.67 -16.18
CA ASP A 133 2.32 -8.78 -16.50
C ASP A 133 1.46 -9.18 -15.28
N GLU A 134 2.06 -9.27 -14.09
CA GLU A 134 1.32 -9.63 -12.87
C GLU A 134 0.38 -8.51 -12.40
N ILE A 135 0.80 -7.25 -12.47
CA ILE A 135 -0.05 -6.11 -12.11
C ILE A 135 -1.25 -6.03 -13.06
N VAL A 136 -1.02 -6.14 -14.38
CA VAL A 136 -2.11 -6.12 -15.38
C VAL A 136 -3.10 -7.25 -15.14
N LYS A 137 -2.62 -8.47 -14.89
CA LYS A 137 -3.46 -9.62 -14.58
C LYS A 137 -4.35 -9.33 -13.35
N THR A 138 -3.76 -8.77 -12.31
CA THR A 138 -4.47 -8.42 -11.07
C THR A 138 -5.48 -7.30 -11.33
N MET A 139 -5.08 -6.20 -11.96
CA MET A 139 -5.99 -5.10 -12.26
C MET A 139 -7.19 -5.53 -13.12
N LYS A 140 -6.96 -6.37 -14.14
CA LYS A 140 -8.05 -6.91 -14.97
C LYS A 140 -8.97 -7.88 -14.23
N SER A 141 -8.49 -8.55 -13.19
CA SER A 141 -9.36 -9.37 -12.32
C SER A 141 -10.26 -8.53 -11.41
N LEU A 142 -9.82 -7.32 -11.06
CA LEU A 142 -10.56 -6.36 -10.23
C LEU A 142 -11.51 -5.48 -11.07
N ASP A 143 -11.09 -5.14 -12.28
CA ASP A 143 -11.86 -4.37 -13.26
C ASP A 143 -11.47 -4.80 -14.67
N LYS A 144 -12.40 -5.44 -15.39
CA LYS A 144 -12.17 -5.95 -16.75
C LYS A 144 -11.73 -4.87 -17.74
N GLU A 145 -12.15 -3.63 -17.50
CA GLU A 145 -11.81 -2.47 -18.33
C GLU A 145 -10.44 -1.85 -18.00
N ALA A 146 -9.71 -2.39 -17.01
CA ALA A 146 -8.38 -1.91 -16.68
C ALA A 146 -7.44 -2.05 -17.90
N LYS A 147 -6.68 -0.98 -18.18
CA LYS A 147 -5.82 -0.91 -19.36
C LYS A 147 -4.39 -1.32 -19.04
N ASP A 148 -3.83 -2.16 -19.88
CA ASP A 148 -2.40 -2.43 -19.94
C ASP A 148 -1.72 -1.40 -20.84
N ARG A 149 -0.99 -0.46 -20.23
CA ARG A 149 -0.27 0.60 -20.96
C ARG A 149 1.17 0.20 -21.28
N LYS A 150 1.54 -1.04 -20.96
CA LYS A 150 2.82 -1.68 -21.29
C LYS A 150 4.04 -1.14 -20.54
N VAL A 151 5.18 -1.77 -20.82
CA VAL A 151 6.48 -1.24 -20.41
C VAL A 151 6.89 -0.16 -21.40
N LYS A 152 7.35 0.99 -20.85
CA LYS A 152 7.77 2.16 -21.61
C LYS A 152 9.20 2.56 -21.26
N THR A 153 9.78 3.40 -22.10
CA THR A 153 11.13 3.94 -21.87
C THR A 153 11.06 5.42 -21.60
N GLU A 154 11.52 5.83 -20.40
CA GLU A 154 11.62 7.23 -19.98
C GLU A 154 12.83 7.42 -19.07
N ASN A 155 13.58 8.49 -19.26
CA ASN A 155 14.79 8.75 -18.48
C ASN A 155 14.48 9.47 -17.14
N TRP A 156 13.54 8.90 -16.37
CA TRP A 156 13.30 9.36 -15.01
C TRP A 156 14.58 9.26 -14.18
N THR A 157 14.98 10.34 -13.56
CA THR A 157 16.30 10.46 -12.89
C THR A 157 16.58 9.30 -11.93
N VAL A 158 15.58 8.85 -11.17
CA VAL A 158 15.75 7.80 -10.15
C VAL A 158 16.14 6.46 -10.78
N ILE A 159 15.54 6.08 -11.92
CA ILE A 159 15.85 4.82 -12.60
C ILE A 159 17.03 4.95 -13.57
N TYR A 160 17.26 6.14 -14.14
CA TYR A 160 18.38 6.38 -15.03
C TYR A 160 19.73 6.39 -14.29
N ARG A 161 19.76 6.92 -13.04
CA ARG A 161 20.98 7.00 -12.20
C ARG A 161 21.21 5.79 -11.31
N ALA A 162 20.25 4.87 -11.20
CA ALA A 162 20.42 3.63 -10.45
C ALA A 162 21.48 2.74 -11.12
N GLN A 163 22.41 2.20 -10.33
CA GLN A 163 23.53 1.37 -10.82
C GLN A 163 23.22 -0.12 -10.81
N MET A 164 22.09 -0.53 -10.25
CA MET A 164 21.51 -1.87 -10.32
C MET A 164 20.33 -1.88 -11.29
N PRO A 165 19.81 -3.05 -11.70
CA PRO A 165 18.55 -3.11 -12.43
C PRO A 165 17.47 -2.29 -11.77
N SER A 166 16.74 -1.46 -12.55
CA SER A 166 15.85 -0.44 -12.03
C SER A 166 14.60 -0.28 -12.88
N ILE A 167 13.47 -0.05 -12.22
CA ILE A 167 12.15 0.19 -12.83
C ILE A 167 11.38 1.25 -12.02
N LEU A 168 10.40 1.89 -12.66
CA LEU A 168 9.41 2.73 -12.02
C LEU A 168 8.01 2.20 -12.40
N ILE A 169 7.14 2.04 -11.42
CA ILE A 169 5.78 1.51 -11.62
C ILE A 169 4.78 2.64 -11.41
N GLU A 170 3.91 2.83 -12.38
CA GLU A 170 2.70 3.66 -12.30
C GLU A 170 1.50 2.71 -12.20
N TYR A 171 1.00 2.50 -10.98
CA TYR A 171 -0.04 1.49 -10.71
C TYR A 171 -1.40 1.81 -11.32
N GLY A 172 -1.69 3.08 -11.54
CA GLY A 172 -2.96 3.56 -12.10
C GLY A 172 -3.06 5.06 -11.96
N PHE A 173 -4.08 5.65 -12.56
CA PHE A 173 -4.25 7.11 -12.60
C PHE A 173 -5.11 7.61 -11.44
N TYR A 174 -4.54 8.46 -10.56
CA TYR A 174 -5.34 9.12 -9.52
C TYR A 174 -6.24 10.24 -10.07
N THR A 175 -6.20 10.50 -11.38
CA THR A 175 -7.14 11.32 -12.12
C THR A 175 -8.27 10.53 -12.78
N ASN A 176 -8.36 9.21 -12.52
CA ASN A 176 -9.42 8.33 -13.02
C ASN A 176 -10.19 7.67 -11.87
N LYS A 177 -11.51 7.82 -11.82
CA LYS A 177 -12.33 7.30 -10.71
C LYS A 177 -12.29 5.78 -10.55
N ALA A 178 -12.18 5.02 -11.67
CA ALA A 178 -12.11 3.56 -11.61
C ALA A 178 -10.74 3.11 -11.08
N ASP A 179 -9.65 3.73 -11.54
CA ASP A 179 -8.31 3.42 -11.06
C ASP A 179 -8.15 3.79 -9.56
N ILE A 180 -8.66 4.96 -9.13
CA ILE A 180 -8.67 5.34 -7.70
C ILE A 180 -9.35 4.28 -6.84
N LYS A 181 -10.46 3.70 -7.30
CA LYS A 181 -11.14 2.63 -6.55
C LYS A 181 -10.22 1.44 -6.32
N ILE A 182 -9.44 1.05 -7.33
CA ILE A 182 -8.44 -0.03 -7.20
C ILE A 182 -7.31 0.42 -6.27
N LEU A 183 -6.71 1.59 -6.52
CA LEU A 183 -5.59 2.11 -5.72
C LEU A 183 -5.91 2.25 -4.24
N LYS A 184 -7.16 2.57 -3.87
CA LYS A 184 -7.60 2.73 -2.47
C LYS A 184 -7.97 1.42 -1.78
N ASN A 185 -8.59 0.50 -2.50
CA ASN A 185 -9.24 -0.66 -1.89
C ASN A 185 -8.45 -1.96 -2.07
N ASN A 186 -7.48 -1.98 -2.99
CA ASN A 186 -6.78 -3.19 -3.43
C ASN A 186 -5.25 -3.05 -3.38
N VAL A 187 -4.72 -2.22 -2.47
CA VAL A 187 -3.26 -2.04 -2.32
C VAL A 187 -2.57 -3.38 -2.06
N ASP A 188 -3.16 -4.25 -1.24
CA ASP A 188 -2.60 -5.56 -0.95
C ASP A 188 -2.50 -6.43 -2.21
N ASP A 189 -3.52 -6.42 -3.07
CA ASP A 189 -3.52 -7.16 -4.32
C ASP A 189 -2.44 -6.65 -5.29
N LEU A 190 -2.22 -5.33 -5.35
CA LEU A 190 -1.18 -4.70 -6.17
C LEU A 190 0.22 -5.02 -5.64
N VAL A 191 0.41 -5.02 -4.33
CA VAL A 191 1.66 -5.45 -3.67
C VAL A 191 1.96 -6.91 -3.95
N GLU A 192 0.96 -7.79 -3.85
CA GLU A 192 1.13 -9.21 -4.15
C GLU A 192 1.44 -9.47 -5.64
N ALA A 193 0.83 -8.71 -6.54
CA ALA A 193 1.17 -8.75 -7.96
C ALA A 193 2.63 -8.36 -8.19
N THR A 194 3.07 -7.26 -7.59
CA THR A 194 4.46 -6.80 -7.66
C THR A 194 5.42 -7.86 -7.10
N MET A 195 5.09 -8.43 -5.94
CA MET A 195 5.92 -9.48 -5.31
C MET A 195 6.04 -10.74 -6.17
N LYS A 196 4.96 -11.16 -6.85
CA LYS A 196 5.02 -12.28 -7.82
C LYS A 196 6.01 -11.99 -8.96
N GLY A 197 5.97 -10.78 -9.50
CA GLY A 197 6.92 -10.34 -10.53
C GLY A 197 8.36 -10.29 -10.01
N VAL A 198 8.57 -9.81 -8.78
CA VAL A 198 9.88 -9.80 -8.10
C VAL A 198 10.40 -11.23 -7.89
N CYS A 199 9.55 -12.16 -7.46
CA CYS A 199 9.92 -13.57 -7.32
C CYS A 199 10.37 -14.19 -8.65
N LYS A 200 9.63 -13.90 -9.74
CA LYS A 200 10.02 -14.34 -11.10
C LYS A 200 11.38 -13.77 -11.51
N TYR A 201 11.62 -12.48 -11.23
CA TYR A 201 12.88 -11.83 -11.54
C TYR A 201 14.07 -12.46 -10.79
N PHE A 202 13.91 -12.73 -9.50
CA PHE A 202 14.97 -13.36 -8.71
C PHE A 202 15.10 -14.87 -8.94
N GLY A 203 14.10 -15.51 -9.56
CA GLY A 203 14.06 -16.97 -9.76
C GLY A 203 13.76 -17.72 -8.46
N ILE A 204 12.92 -17.14 -7.61
CA ILE A 204 12.52 -17.74 -6.31
C ILE A 204 11.02 -18.06 -6.29
N THR A 205 10.64 -19.02 -5.48
CA THR A 205 9.24 -19.42 -5.32
C THR A 205 8.45 -18.33 -4.59
N TYR A 206 7.34 -17.88 -5.19
CA TYR A 206 6.41 -17.00 -4.54
C TYR A 206 5.69 -17.74 -3.40
N LYS A 207 5.64 -17.11 -2.25
CA LYS A 207 4.89 -17.56 -1.07
C LYS A 207 3.70 -16.63 -0.88
N ALA A 208 2.47 -17.17 -0.97
CA ALA A 208 1.29 -16.37 -0.66
C ALA A 208 1.40 -15.76 0.75
N PRO A 209 0.88 -14.56 0.99
CA PRO A 209 0.84 -14.02 2.34
C PRO A 209 0.20 -15.06 3.25
N LYS A 210 0.79 -15.27 4.44
CA LYS A 210 0.08 -16.03 5.47
C LYS A 210 -1.25 -15.31 5.63
N LYS A 211 -2.35 -16.00 5.39
CA LYS A 211 -3.68 -15.43 5.59
C LYS A 211 -3.80 -15.01 7.06
N ASP A 212 -3.47 -13.76 7.35
CA ASP A 212 -4.16 -13.04 8.39
C ASP A 212 -5.58 -12.96 7.84
N SER A 213 -6.48 -13.77 8.37
CA SER A 213 -7.80 -13.99 7.81
C SER A 213 -8.59 -12.69 7.70
N LYS A 214 -8.53 -12.06 6.51
CA LYS A 214 -9.47 -11.01 6.11
C LYS A 214 -10.68 -11.72 5.50
N PRO A 215 -11.91 -11.42 5.89
CA PRO A 215 -13.07 -12.11 5.35
C PRO A 215 -13.24 -11.81 3.87
N SER A 216 -13.02 -12.81 3.04
CA SER A 216 -13.45 -12.85 1.64
C SER A 216 -14.95 -13.12 1.61
N THR A 217 -15.71 -12.29 0.91
CA THR A 217 -17.11 -12.60 0.56
C THR A 217 -17.13 -13.70 -0.50
N SER A 218 -17.18 -14.93 -0.09
CA SER A 218 -17.58 -16.09 -0.91
C SER A 218 -18.43 -17.03 -0.07
N LYS A 219 -19.49 -17.56 -0.70
CA LYS A 219 -20.56 -18.42 -0.17
C LYS A 219 -20.06 -19.61 0.68
N PRO A 220 -20.85 -20.12 1.63
CA PRO A 220 -20.38 -20.95 2.71
C PRO A 220 -20.07 -22.39 2.27
N SER A 221 -18.87 -22.84 2.61
CA SER A 221 -18.57 -24.24 2.85
C SER A 221 -18.22 -24.37 4.33
N THR A 222 -18.67 -25.39 4.97
CA THR A 222 -18.63 -25.75 6.39
C THR A 222 -17.34 -25.27 7.11
N SER A 223 -17.45 -24.19 7.91
CA SER A 223 -16.32 -23.52 8.54
C SER A 223 -16.22 -23.88 10.02
N LYS A 224 -15.00 -24.19 10.48
CA LYS A 224 -14.66 -24.13 11.90
C LYS A 224 -14.84 -22.68 12.38
N GLU A 225 -15.64 -22.49 13.41
CA GLU A 225 -15.93 -21.19 14.03
C GLU A 225 -14.63 -20.53 14.54
N THR A 226 -14.30 -19.33 14.05
CA THR A 226 -13.10 -18.60 14.46
C THR A 226 -13.45 -17.61 15.57
N THR A 227 -12.75 -17.71 16.70
CA THR A 227 -12.94 -16.83 17.86
C THR A 227 -12.02 -15.60 17.78
N TYR A 228 -12.60 -14.41 17.94
CA TYR A 228 -11.87 -13.15 18.02
C TYR A 228 -12.01 -12.53 19.40
N TYR A 229 -10.94 -11.95 19.90
CA TYR A 229 -10.88 -11.16 21.11
C TYR A 229 -10.84 -9.67 20.73
N ARG A 230 -11.99 -8.98 20.88
CA ARG A 230 -12.15 -7.57 20.52
C ARG A 230 -11.96 -6.70 21.75
N VAL A 231 -11.00 -5.77 21.69
CA VAL A 231 -10.78 -4.79 22.77
C VAL A 231 -11.74 -3.63 22.54
N VAL A 232 -12.73 -3.51 23.40
CA VAL A 232 -13.79 -2.50 23.33
C VAL A 232 -13.50 -1.43 24.37
N THR A 233 -13.46 -0.18 23.95
CA THR A 233 -13.25 0.96 24.84
C THR A 233 -14.56 1.50 25.39
N ASN A 234 -15.63 1.46 24.57
CA ASN A 234 -16.95 1.94 24.99
C ASN A 234 -18.07 1.39 24.08
N SER A 235 -19.33 1.66 24.46
CA SER A 235 -20.53 1.32 23.69
C SER A 235 -21.53 2.47 23.75
N TYR A 236 -21.96 2.95 22.59
CA TYR A 236 -22.85 4.10 22.44
C TYR A 236 -24.13 3.73 21.71
N ILE A 237 -25.25 4.38 22.04
CA ILE A 237 -26.45 4.41 21.19
C ILE A 237 -26.31 5.54 20.17
N ASP A 238 -25.76 6.68 20.59
CA ASP A 238 -25.52 7.83 19.71
C ASP A 238 -24.30 7.60 18.83
N ARG A 239 -24.52 7.61 17.51
CA ARG A 239 -23.47 7.42 16.52
C ARG A 239 -22.42 8.53 16.54
N LYS A 240 -22.82 9.79 16.81
CA LYS A 240 -21.87 10.92 16.84
C LYS A 240 -20.84 10.77 17.95
N LEU A 241 -21.26 10.28 19.12
CA LEU A 241 -20.35 10.01 20.23
C LEU A 241 -19.42 8.84 19.91
N ALA A 242 -19.92 7.79 19.27
CA ALA A 242 -19.10 6.66 18.84
C ALA A 242 -18.05 7.07 17.77
N ASP A 243 -18.45 7.83 16.76
CA ASP A 243 -17.54 8.33 15.70
C ASP A 243 -16.49 9.31 16.29
N LYS A 244 -16.85 10.11 17.29
CA LYS A 244 -15.93 10.99 18.01
C LYS A 244 -14.83 10.18 18.70
N GLU A 245 -15.17 9.16 19.48
CA GLU A 245 -14.18 8.32 20.17
C GLU A 245 -13.29 7.55 19.19
N VAL A 246 -13.85 7.01 18.09
CA VAL A 246 -13.05 6.41 17.01
C VAL A 246 -12.02 7.41 16.45
N SER A 247 -12.41 8.68 16.30
CA SER A 247 -11.52 9.74 15.81
C SER A 247 -10.42 10.07 16.82
N GLU A 248 -10.74 10.10 18.11
CA GLU A 248 -9.79 10.33 19.20
C GLU A 248 -8.76 9.20 19.29
N LEU A 249 -9.19 7.95 19.23
CA LEU A 249 -8.30 6.79 19.21
C LEU A 249 -7.37 6.81 17.99
N LYS A 250 -7.89 7.19 16.81
CA LYS A 250 -7.07 7.35 15.59
C LYS A 250 -6.01 8.44 15.72
N LYS A 251 -6.32 9.56 16.39
CA LYS A 251 -5.33 10.62 16.69
C LYS A 251 -4.20 10.11 17.59
N LEU A 252 -4.49 9.15 18.47
CA LEU A 252 -3.49 8.49 19.32
C LEU A 252 -2.72 7.36 18.59
N GLY A 253 -2.92 7.19 17.28
CA GLY A 253 -2.29 6.15 16.48
C GLY A 253 -2.91 4.75 16.65
N ILE A 254 -4.10 4.66 17.30
CA ILE A 254 -4.79 3.41 17.57
C ILE A 254 -5.83 3.17 16.48
N SER A 255 -5.73 2.03 15.77
CA SER A 255 -6.75 1.62 14.81
C SER A 255 -8.05 1.25 15.53
N ALA A 256 -9.15 1.92 15.18
CA ALA A 256 -10.45 1.67 15.80
C ALA A 256 -11.58 1.67 14.75
N PHE A 257 -12.64 0.88 15.02
CA PHE A 257 -13.83 0.78 14.19
C PHE A 257 -15.09 0.57 15.03
N LEU A 258 -16.27 0.78 14.43
CA LEU A 258 -17.55 0.55 15.08
C LEU A 258 -18.07 -0.86 14.78
N ASP A 259 -18.57 -1.55 15.81
CA ASP A 259 -19.24 -2.84 15.76
C ASP A 259 -20.64 -2.70 16.34
N ALA A 260 -21.66 -2.94 15.53
CA ALA A 260 -23.05 -2.83 15.96
C ALA A 260 -23.56 -4.14 16.60
N PHE A 261 -24.17 -4.04 17.77
CA PHE A 261 -24.86 -5.17 18.39
C PHE A 261 -26.21 -4.76 18.99
N LYS A 262 -27.13 -5.70 19.03
CA LYS A 262 -28.46 -5.49 19.61
C LYS A 262 -28.51 -6.05 21.03
N LYS A 263 -29.04 -5.26 21.95
CA LYS A 263 -29.38 -5.68 23.32
C LYS A 263 -30.64 -4.93 23.77
N ASP A 264 -31.58 -5.61 24.37
CA ASP A 264 -32.84 -5.06 24.90
C ASP A 264 -33.60 -4.17 23.89
N ASN A 265 -33.76 -4.69 22.65
CA ASN A 265 -34.34 -4.00 21.49
C ASN A 265 -33.67 -2.68 21.06
N LYS A 266 -32.50 -2.36 21.62
CA LYS A 266 -31.69 -1.19 21.25
C LYS A 266 -30.45 -1.63 20.48
N THR A 267 -30.05 -0.83 19.50
CA THR A 267 -28.78 -1.01 18.77
C THR A 267 -27.70 -0.18 19.43
N TYR A 268 -26.64 -0.84 19.85
CA TYR A 268 -25.43 -0.21 20.41
C TYR A 268 -24.30 -0.28 19.39
N LEU A 269 -23.45 0.76 19.39
CA LEU A 269 -22.24 0.85 18.61
C LEU A 269 -21.04 0.71 19.55
N ARG A 270 -20.36 -0.43 19.51
CA ARG A 270 -19.11 -0.65 20.23
C ARG A 270 -17.97 0.03 19.50
N VAL A 271 -17.17 0.78 20.23
CA VAL A 271 -15.88 1.28 19.73
C VAL A 271 -14.83 0.20 19.99
N VAL A 272 -14.40 -0.47 18.92
CA VAL A 272 -13.44 -1.58 18.97
C VAL A 272 -12.06 -1.05 18.61
N ALA A 273 -11.13 -1.02 19.57
CA ALA A 273 -9.76 -0.54 19.45
C ALA A 273 -8.74 -1.67 19.20
N GLY A 274 -9.17 -2.73 18.57
CA GLY A 274 -8.37 -3.88 18.18
C GLY A 274 -9.19 -5.18 18.18
N SER A 275 -8.87 -6.11 17.26
CA SER A 275 -9.52 -7.42 17.14
C SER A 275 -8.45 -8.48 16.85
N TYR A 276 -8.31 -9.47 17.70
CA TYR A 276 -7.20 -10.41 17.71
C TYR A 276 -7.72 -11.85 17.76
N THR A 277 -7.05 -12.78 17.08
CA THR A 277 -7.30 -14.21 17.21
C THR A 277 -6.54 -14.84 18.38
N ASP A 278 -5.46 -14.18 18.83
CA ASP A 278 -4.74 -14.55 20.06
C ASP A 278 -5.14 -13.61 21.21
N ARG A 279 -5.58 -14.21 22.31
CA ARG A 279 -6.00 -13.52 23.53
C ARG A 279 -4.87 -12.66 24.12
N LYS A 280 -3.61 -13.10 24.06
CA LYS A 280 -2.46 -12.36 24.61
C LYS A 280 -2.27 -11.01 23.92
N ASN A 281 -2.49 -10.93 22.60
CA ASN A 281 -2.40 -9.67 21.86
C ASN A 281 -3.52 -8.69 22.24
N ALA A 282 -4.72 -9.19 22.53
CA ALA A 282 -5.81 -8.39 23.06
C ALA A 282 -5.51 -7.86 24.47
N ASP A 283 -4.91 -8.69 25.34
CA ASP A 283 -4.52 -8.29 26.69
C ASP A 283 -3.44 -7.20 26.67
N VAL A 284 -2.45 -7.28 25.75
CA VAL A 284 -1.45 -6.22 25.54
C VAL A 284 -2.11 -4.90 25.15
N GLN A 285 -3.03 -4.92 24.20
CA GLN A 285 -3.76 -3.73 23.76
C GLN A 285 -4.64 -3.15 24.88
N LEU A 286 -5.30 -4.01 25.64
CA LEU A 286 -6.11 -3.61 26.80
C LEU A 286 -5.26 -2.85 27.84
N VAL A 287 -4.08 -3.36 28.18
CA VAL A 287 -3.15 -2.69 29.12
C VAL A 287 -2.68 -1.35 28.57
N ALA A 288 -2.36 -1.28 27.28
CA ALA A 288 -1.93 -0.05 26.62
C ALA A 288 -3.02 1.04 26.65
N LEU A 289 -4.29 0.66 26.46
CA LEU A 289 -5.43 1.57 26.52
C LEU A 289 -5.71 2.04 27.95
N LYS A 290 -5.59 1.15 28.96
CA LYS A 290 -5.71 1.53 30.39
C LYS A 290 -4.69 2.59 30.78
N LYS A 291 -3.44 2.47 30.33
CA LYS A 291 -2.39 3.48 30.57
C LYS A 291 -2.71 4.84 29.92
N LYS A 292 -3.62 4.88 28.94
CA LYS A 292 -4.08 6.11 28.28
C LYS A 292 -5.40 6.66 28.86
N GLY A 293 -5.88 6.09 29.98
CA GLY A 293 -7.07 6.56 30.69
C GLY A 293 -8.41 6.00 30.17
N TYR A 294 -8.39 5.00 29.29
CA TYR A 294 -9.60 4.27 28.88
C TYR A 294 -9.93 3.16 29.89
N ASP A 295 -11.19 2.72 29.92
CA ASP A 295 -11.62 1.53 30.66
C ASP A 295 -12.07 0.41 29.71
N PRO A 296 -11.13 -0.21 28.98
CA PRO A 296 -11.43 -1.20 27.96
C PRO A 296 -11.74 -2.57 28.54
N PHE A 297 -12.57 -3.33 27.83
CA PHE A 297 -12.81 -4.74 28.10
C PHE A 297 -12.63 -5.59 26.83
N ILE A 298 -12.49 -6.91 27.00
CA ILE A 298 -12.40 -7.85 25.85
C ILE A 298 -13.75 -8.50 25.64
N ALA A 299 -14.32 -8.28 24.45
CA ALA A 299 -15.51 -8.99 23.96
C ALA A 299 -15.08 -10.15 23.06
N ILE A 300 -15.67 -11.33 23.28
CA ILE A 300 -15.47 -12.48 22.41
C ILE A 300 -16.46 -12.38 21.24
N TYR A 301 -15.92 -12.46 20.03
CA TYR A 301 -16.70 -12.48 18.80
C TYR A 301 -16.36 -13.74 18.01
N LYS A 302 -17.37 -14.52 17.66
CA LYS A 302 -17.23 -15.75 16.89
C LYS A 302 -17.79 -15.54 15.48
N LYS A 303 -17.07 -15.99 14.49
CA LYS A 303 -17.44 -15.86 13.08
C LYS A 303 -17.22 -17.19 12.35
#